data_802b68cfd16da7b82e8793bc0c375ca1
#
_entry.id   802b68cfd16da7b82e8793bc0c375ca1
#
_cell.length_a   1.000
_cell.length_b   1.000
_cell.length_c   1.000
_cell.angle_alpha   90.00
_cell.angle_beta   90.00
_cell.angle_gamma   90.00
#
_symmetry.space_group_name_H-M   'P 1'
#
loop_
_entity.id
_entity.type
_entity.pdbx_description
1 polymer ?
#
loop_
_entity_poly.entity_id
_entity_poly.type
_entity_poly.pdbx_seq_one_letter_code
_entity_poly.pdbx_strand_id
1 'polypeptide(L)'
;VNFLPEEDESQFEVTVRAPEGTGLAATQSVLERIARDVRGQLPGVESTLTIAGFGAQQVVNSGTVFVRLTPLEDRDVAQSDLIVRTREIVRSLPKDVSTSVQPVAPFSGGGVRNAAVQYVLGGPDLVKLDEYSGQLLDHMRNDPNLVDPDRTLVPGKPELRVEIDRQRAADLGVKVSSIAETLSFMMAGQEVTTFNRGQEQYDVVLRASGEFRRDSDSLGRISVAGLEGTTVPLASVVRIQPGTGPGTIERLNRQRQVTLLANVPPGGSQTDALASLRVATAELNMEPGYAAVLTGQSKELERAGLYFGLAFLLSFVFMYIVLASQFESFIHPVTILLTLPLAVPFGLLATLMFGQKLNIFSALGVLLLFGIVKKNAILQIDHTNELRRQGMVRHDAII
;
A
#
# COMPACT_ATOMS: atom_id res chain seq x y z
N VAL A 1 1.42 -17.24 -5.85
CA VAL A 1 2.64 -16.51 -6.21
C VAL A 1 2.62 -15.16 -5.52
N ASN A 2 3.75 -14.73 -4.98
CA ASN A 2 3.92 -13.44 -4.33
C ASN A 2 4.93 -12.58 -5.12
N PHE A 3 4.83 -11.24 -5.02
CA PHE A 3 5.79 -10.37 -5.71
C PHE A 3 7.17 -10.45 -5.06
N LEU A 4 7.25 -10.25 -3.75
CA LEU A 4 8.48 -10.37 -2.97
C LEU A 4 8.43 -11.62 -2.06
N PRO A 5 9.58 -12.18 -1.68
CA PRO A 5 9.64 -13.20 -0.64
C PRO A 5 9.24 -12.61 0.72
N GLU A 6 8.74 -13.46 1.59
CA GLU A 6 8.55 -13.12 3.00
C GLU A 6 9.89 -13.36 3.72
N GLU A 7 10.66 -12.29 3.93
CA GLU A 7 11.92 -12.34 4.65
C GLU A 7 11.75 -11.84 6.08
N ASP A 8 12.50 -12.42 7.00
CA ASP A 8 12.53 -11.98 8.39
C ASP A 8 13.64 -10.94 8.57
N GLU A 9 13.24 -9.67 8.48
CA GLU A 9 14.14 -8.53 8.64
C GLU A 9 14.23 -8.03 10.10
N SER A 10 13.67 -8.77 11.06
CA SER A 10 13.56 -8.41 12.47
C SER A 10 12.88 -7.06 12.71
N GLN A 11 11.93 -6.71 11.83
CA GLN A 11 11.15 -5.48 11.94
C GLN A 11 9.82 -5.58 11.23
N PHE A 12 8.78 -4.98 11.80
CA PHE A 12 7.48 -4.85 11.17
C PHE A 12 6.80 -3.55 11.59
N GLU A 13 5.74 -3.17 10.89
CA GLU A 13 4.99 -1.95 11.17
C GLU A 13 3.51 -2.24 11.43
N VAL A 14 2.93 -1.44 12.31
CA VAL A 14 1.49 -1.37 12.57
C VAL A 14 1.01 -0.01 12.12
N THR A 15 0.32 0.04 11.00
CA THR A 15 -0.32 1.27 10.53
C THR A 15 -1.70 1.36 11.17
N VAL A 16 -2.05 2.54 11.67
CA VAL A 16 -3.30 2.82 12.37
C VAL A 16 -3.96 4.03 11.73
N ARG A 17 -5.27 3.93 11.50
CA ARG A 17 -6.10 5.06 11.13
C ARG A 17 -7.31 5.11 12.06
N ALA A 18 -7.38 6.17 12.86
CA ALA A 18 -8.51 6.48 13.71
C ALA A 18 -9.66 7.11 12.89
N PRO A 19 -10.88 7.14 13.42
CA PRO A 19 -12.02 7.77 12.76
C PRO A 19 -11.73 9.21 12.31
N GLU A 20 -12.42 9.63 11.25
CA GLU A 20 -12.33 11.01 10.78
C GLU A 20 -12.77 11.99 11.87
N GLY A 21 -12.01 13.08 12.02
CA GLY A 21 -12.23 14.05 13.11
C GLY A 21 -11.44 13.76 14.38
N THR A 22 -10.75 12.61 14.49
CA THR A 22 -9.86 12.32 15.62
C THR A 22 -8.66 13.27 15.61
N GLY A 23 -8.43 13.95 16.74
CA GLY A 23 -7.28 14.87 16.89
C GLY A 23 -5.97 14.13 17.13
N LEU A 24 -4.85 14.83 16.91
CA LEU A 24 -3.49 14.30 17.02
C LEU A 24 -3.20 13.63 18.36
N ALA A 25 -3.61 14.26 19.47
CA ALA A 25 -3.38 13.72 20.82
C ALA A 25 -4.11 12.38 21.05
N ALA A 26 -5.34 12.24 20.55
CA ALA A 26 -6.09 10.99 20.64
C ALA A 26 -5.46 9.90 19.77
N THR A 27 -5.03 10.24 18.56
CA THR A 27 -4.29 9.31 17.67
C THR A 27 -3.01 8.84 18.35
N GLN A 28 -2.24 9.76 18.92
CA GLN A 28 -1.02 9.43 19.66
C GLN A 28 -1.31 8.47 20.82
N SER A 29 -2.37 8.71 21.60
CA SER A 29 -2.75 7.82 22.71
C SER A 29 -3.08 6.39 22.25
N VAL A 30 -3.70 6.23 21.06
CA VAL A 30 -3.97 4.92 20.47
C VAL A 30 -2.66 4.24 20.07
N LEU A 31 -1.76 4.96 19.40
CA LEU A 31 -0.45 4.43 18.99
C LEU A 31 0.41 4.01 20.18
N GLU A 32 0.46 4.83 21.24
CA GLU A 32 1.20 4.54 22.48
C GLU A 32 0.62 3.31 23.20
N ARG A 33 -0.72 3.15 23.20
CA ARG A 33 -1.36 1.95 23.74
C ARG A 33 -0.90 0.71 22.96
N ILE A 34 -0.97 0.73 21.63
CA ILE A 34 -0.51 -0.39 20.78
C ILE A 34 0.96 -0.70 21.06
N ALA A 35 1.82 0.32 21.08
CA ALA A 35 3.25 0.15 21.35
C ALA A 35 3.52 -0.48 22.71
N ARG A 36 2.76 -0.11 23.74
CA ARG A 36 2.85 -0.69 25.08
C ARG A 36 2.38 -2.14 25.10
N ASP A 37 1.22 -2.43 24.48
CA ASP A 37 0.65 -3.77 24.44
C ASP A 37 1.56 -4.73 23.67
N VAL A 38 2.13 -4.28 22.54
CA VAL A 38 3.10 -5.03 21.74
C VAL A 38 4.36 -5.34 22.55
N ARG A 39 4.96 -4.34 23.23
CA ARG A 39 6.15 -4.57 24.07
C ARG A 39 5.89 -5.48 25.27
N GLY A 40 4.66 -5.43 25.82
CA GLY A 40 4.31 -6.21 27.01
C GLY A 40 3.90 -7.65 26.74
N GLN A 41 3.37 -7.95 25.53
CA GLN A 41 2.78 -9.24 25.21
C GLN A 41 3.60 -10.07 24.21
N LEU A 42 4.49 -9.45 23.43
CA LEU A 42 5.27 -10.15 22.42
C LEU A 42 6.71 -10.40 22.90
N PRO A 43 7.22 -11.62 22.76
CA PRO A 43 8.63 -11.91 23.03
C PRO A 43 9.53 -11.31 21.93
N GLY A 44 10.75 -10.96 22.27
CA GLY A 44 11.77 -10.51 21.30
C GLY A 44 11.54 -9.11 20.72
N VAL A 45 10.71 -8.28 21.34
CA VAL A 45 10.60 -6.86 20.94
C VAL A 45 11.73 -6.06 21.60
N GLU A 46 12.63 -5.53 20.78
CA GLU A 46 13.74 -4.69 21.23
C GLU A 46 13.29 -3.24 21.50
N SER A 47 12.59 -2.65 20.54
CA SER A 47 12.12 -1.27 20.64
C SER A 47 10.88 -1.01 19.78
N THR A 48 10.19 0.08 20.08
CA THR A 48 9.08 0.59 19.27
C THR A 48 9.22 2.08 19.04
N LEU A 49 8.93 2.53 17.81
CA LEU A 49 8.87 3.94 17.44
C LEU A 49 7.45 4.26 16.99
N THR A 50 6.82 5.25 17.62
CA THR A 50 5.47 5.72 17.24
C THR A 50 5.55 7.05 16.52
N ILE A 51 4.91 7.15 15.36
CA ILE A 51 4.84 8.39 14.59
C ILE A 51 3.37 8.66 14.26
N ALA A 52 2.81 9.75 14.80
CA ALA A 52 1.48 10.24 14.47
C ALA A 52 1.55 11.29 13.35
N GLY A 53 0.58 11.32 12.45
CA GLY A 53 0.60 12.21 11.28
C GLY A 53 1.63 11.82 10.23
N PHE A 54 1.96 10.53 10.13
CA PHE A 54 2.96 10.01 9.20
C PHE A 54 2.46 10.01 7.75
N GLY A 55 3.37 10.27 6.82
CA GLY A 55 3.11 10.26 5.37
C GLY A 55 3.09 11.65 4.74
N ALA A 56 3.06 11.71 3.42
CA ALA A 56 3.15 12.96 2.64
C ALA A 56 2.00 13.95 2.92
N GLN A 57 0.85 13.45 3.37
CA GLN A 57 -0.33 14.26 3.66
C GLN A 57 -0.44 14.70 5.13
N GLN A 58 0.42 14.19 6.01
CA GLN A 58 0.45 14.48 7.47
C GLN A 58 -0.94 14.44 8.14
N VAL A 59 -1.71 13.40 7.83
CA VAL A 59 -3.09 13.25 8.29
C VAL A 59 -3.09 12.92 9.78
N VAL A 60 -3.63 13.82 10.61
CA VAL A 60 -3.54 13.77 12.08
C VAL A 60 -4.22 12.56 12.73
N ASN A 61 -5.21 11.94 12.06
CA ASN A 61 -5.89 10.73 12.54
C ASN A 61 -5.22 9.43 12.06
N SER A 62 -4.02 9.50 11.50
CA SER A 62 -3.24 8.35 11.03
C SER A 62 -1.85 8.33 11.66
N GLY A 63 -1.31 7.13 11.86
CA GLY A 63 0.04 6.97 12.36
C GLY A 63 0.55 5.54 12.20
N THR A 64 1.82 5.36 12.53
CA THR A 64 2.50 4.07 12.42
C THR A 64 3.29 3.78 13.68
N VAL A 65 3.24 2.53 14.13
CA VAL A 65 4.11 1.97 15.15
C VAL A 65 5.11 1.06 14.45
N PHE A 66 6.36 1.47 14.39
CA PHE A 66 7.45 0.60 13.95
C PHE A 66 7.90 -0.25 15.12
N VAL A 67 7.99 -1.55 14.90
CA VAL A 67 8.41 -2.54 15.90
C VAL A 67 9.70 -3.16 15.43
N ARG A 68 10.75 -3.00 16.22
CA ARG A 68 12.04 -3.65 16.03
C ARG A 68 12.12 -4.87 16.92
N LEU A 69 12.53 -5.97 16.34
CA LEU A 69 12.73 -7.25 17.03
C LEU A 69 14.20 -7.49 17.28
N THR A 70 14.52 -8.32 18.26
CA THR A 70 15.87 -8.89 18.42
C THR A 70 16.24 -9.67 17.16
N PRO A 71 17.54 -9.78 16.80
CA PRO A 71 17.98 -10.56 15.66
C PRO A 71 17.39 -11.99 15.67
N LEU A 72 17.20 -12.57 14.50
CA LEU A 72 16.61 -13.91 14.36
C LEU A 72 17.39 -14.98 15.11
N GLU A 73 18.71 -14.81 15.24
CA GLU A 73 19.61 -15.71 15.96
C GLU A 73 19.35 -15.72 17.49
N ASP A 74 18.79 -14.62 18.03
CA ASP A 74 18.54 -14.41 19.44
C ASP A 74 17.08 -14.63 19.86
N ARG A 75 16.22 -15.14 18.96
CA ARG A 75 14.81 -15.39 19.24
C ARG A 75 14.29 -16.71 18.65
N ASP A 76 13.37 -17.35 19.37
CA ASP A 76 12.77 -18.62 18.97
C ASP A 76 11.50 -18.48 18.11
N VAL A 77 11.01 -17.24 17.90
CA VAL A 77 9.73 -16.97 17.23
C VAL A 77 9.98 -16.16 15.96
N ALA A 78 9.46 -16.64 14.82
CA ALA A 78 9.58 -15.94 13.54
C ALA A 78 8.80 -14.63 13.53
N GLN A 79 9.25 -13.65 12.73
CA GLN A 79 8.55 -12.36 12.53
C GLN A 79 7.11 -12.55 12.05
N SER A 80 6.86 -13.54 11.17
CA SER A 80 5.52 -13.85 10.66
C SER A 80 4.54 -14.22 11.76
N ASP A 81 4.99 -14.99 12.76
CA ASP A 81 4.16 -15.39 13.90
C ASP A 81 3.88 -14.20 14.83
N LEU A 82 4.89 -13.32 15.02
CA LEU A 82 4.73 -12.09 15.80
C LEU A 82 3.76 -11.11 15.13
N ILE A 83 3.76 -11.03 13.81
CA ILE A 83 2.77 -10.27 13.03
C ILE A 83 1.35 -10.81 13.26
N VAL A 84 1.16 -12.14 13.23
CA VAL A 84 -0.15 -12.75 13.52
C VAL A 84 -0.62 -12.43 14.93
N ARG A 85 0.24 -12.60 15.94
CA ARG A 85 -0.07 -12.25 17.34
C ARG A 85 -0.36 -10.75 17.50
N THR A 86 0.37 -9.89 16.79
CA THR A 86 0.10 -8.44 16.81
C THR A 86 -1.28 -8.12 16.24
N ARG A 87 -1.72 -8.81 15.18
CA ARG A 87 -3.09 -8.67 14.65
C ARG A 87 -4.15 -9.03 15.69
N GLU A 88 -3.90 -10.04 16.52
CA GLU A 88 -4.81 -10.39 17.62
C GLU A 88 -4.85 -9.29 18.69
N ILE A 89 -3.72 -8.71 19.03
CA ILE A 89 -3.64 -7.59 20.00
C ILE A 89 -4.47 -6.41 19.46
N VAL A 90 -4.25 -5.98 18.22
CA VAL A 90 -4.95 -4.80 17.66
C VAL A 90 -6.44 -5.05 17.39
N ARG A 91 -6.90 -6.31 17.29
CA ARG A 91 -8.35 -6.65 17.24
C ARG A 91 -9.12 -6.22 18.49
N SER A 92 -8.43 -6.01 19.60
CA SER A 92 -9.04 -5.50 20.85
C SER A 92 -9.41 -4.01 20.79
N LEU A 93 -8.97 -3.30 19.75
CA LEU A 93 -9.30 -1.89 19.54
C LEU A 93 -10.75 -1.71 19.07
N PRO A 94 -11.31 -0.50 19.23
CA PRO A 94 -12.63 -0.18 18.70
C PRO A 94 -12.71 -0.46 17.20
N LYS A 95 -13.88 -0.95 16.73
CA LYS A 95 -14.09 -1.36 15.34
C LYS A 95 -13.98 -0.24 14.31
N ASP A 96 -14.06 0.99 14.75
CA ASP A 96 -13.91 2.22 13.95
C ASP A 96 -12.44 2.62 13.74
N VAL A 97 -11.51 1.96 14.44
CA VAL A 97 -10.06 2.12 14.21
C VAL A 97 -9.59 1.07 13.20
N SER A 98 -9.14 1.54 12.05
CA SER A 98 -8.56 0.67 11.02
C SER A 98 -7.09 0.40 11.33
N THR A 99 -6.68 -0.87 11.32
CA THR A 99 -5.31 -1.28 11.59
C THR A 99 -4.79 -2.21 10.52
N SER A 100 -3.50 -2.12 10.22
CA SER A 100 -2.81 -3.03 9.31
C SER A 100 -1.46 -3.41 9.90
N VAL A 101 -1.14 -4.69 9.95
CA VAL A 101 0.13 -5.21 10.47
C VAL A 101 0.87 -5.92 9.36
N GLN A 102 2.07 -5.43 9.03
CA GLN A 102 2.82 -5.89 7.87
C GLN A 102 4.32 -5.76 8.07
N PRO A 103 5.16 -6.55 7.36
CA PRO A 103 6.59 -6.31 7.29
C PRO A 103 6.89 -4.90 6.76
N VAL A 104 7.97 -4.29 7.21
CA VAL A 104 8.47 -3.05 6.59
C VAL A 104 8.94 -3.39 5.19
N ALA A 105 8.38 -2.76 4.16
CA ALA A 105 8.81 -3.07 2.81
C ALA A 105 10.15 -2.42 2.48
N PRO A 106 11.08 -3.20 1.92
CA PRO A 106 12.40 -2.69 1.49
C PRO A 106 12.27 -1.66 0.34
N PHE A 107 11.17 -1.71 -0.41
CA PHE A 107 10.88 -0.78 -1.50
C PHE A 107 9.46 -0.24 -1.38
N SER A 108 9.33 1.06 -1.39
CA SER A 108 8.02 1.72 -1.50
C SER A 108 7.47 1.51 -2.91
N GLY A 109 6.45 0.70 -3.05
CA GLY A 109 5.82 0.37 -4.34
C GLY A 109 4.98 1.49 -4.97
N GLY A 110 5.13 2.74 -4.53
CA GLY A 110 4.45 3.90 -5.11
C GLY A 110 2.94 3.99 -4.81
N GLY A 111 2.42 3.21 -3.88
CA GLY A 111 1.03 3.28 -3.41
C GLY A 111 0.85 4.20 -2.21
N VAL A 112 -0.42 4.42 -1.84
CA VAL A 112 -0.81 5.26 -0.68
C VAL A 112 -0.34 4.66 0.65
N ARG A 113 -0.24 3.34 0.72
CA ARG A 113 0.26 2.52 1.82
C ARG A 113 1.05 1.34 1.28
N ASN A 114 1.86 0.77 2.15
CA ASN A 114 2.69 -0.39 1.84
C ASN A 114 1.90 -1.70 1.97
N ALA A 115 0.83 -1.87 1.19
CA ALA A 115 -0.01 -3.06 1.20
C ALA A 115 0.33 -3.99 0.04
N ALA A 116 0.33 -5.30 0.29
CA ALA A 116 0.60 -6.31 -0.74
C ALA A 116 -0.45 -6.30 -1.86
N VAL A 117 -1.73 -6.11 -1.49
CA VAL A 117 -2.85 -6.01 -2.44
C VAL A 117 -3.29 -4.57 -2.52
N GLN A 118 -3.22 -4.00 -3.72
CA GLN A 118 -3.65 -2.64 -4.02
C GLN A 118 -4.52 -2.66 -5.28
N TYR A 119 -5.81 -2.34 -5.09
CA TYR A 119 -6.84 -2.43 -6.11
C TYR A 119 -7.62 -1.12 -6.20
N VAL A 120 -7.57 -0.44 -7.34
CA VAL A 120 -8.14 0.89 -7.54
C VAL A 120 -9.43 0.79 -8.32
N LEU A 121 -10.48 1.39 -7.78
CA LEU A 121 -11.71 1.68 -8.50
C LEU A 121 -11.71 3.13 -8.96
N GLY A 122 -11.85 3.37 -10.25
CA GLY A 122 -11.95 4.70 -10.85
C GLY A 122 -13.34 4.95 -11.42
N GLY A 123 -13.82 6.21 -11.34
CA GLY A 123 -15.11 6.56 -11.89
C GLY A 123 -15.49 8.04 -11.70
N PRO A 124 -16.57 8.50 -12.37
CA PRO A 124 -16.96 9.91 -12.35
C PRO A 124 -17.67 10.34 -11.07
N ASP A 125 -18.45 9.47 -10.43
CA ASP A 125 -19.24 9.78 -9.26
C ASP A 125 -18.69 9.15 -7.98
N LEU A 126 -18.52 9.99 -6.92
CA LEU A 126 -17.93 9.56 -5.66
C LEU A 126 -18.90 8.69 -4.83
N VAL A 127 -20.21 8.93 -4.94
CA VAL A 127 -21.22 8.17 -4.18
C VAL A 127 -21.27 6.74 -4.68
N LYS A 128 -21.26 6.55 -5.99
CA LYS A 128 -21.19 5.19 -6.59
C LYS A 128 -19.85 4.51 -6.31
N LEU A 129 -18.75 5.26 -6.30
CA LEU A 129 -17.45 4.72 -5.91
C LEU A 129 -17.44 4.27 -4.44
N ASP A 130 -18.12 5.01 -3.55
CA ASP A 130 -18.29 4.61 -2.16
C ASP A 130 -19.10 3.31 -2.05
N GLU A 131 -20.19 3.19 -2.81
CA GLU A 131 -21.02 1.98 -2.86
C GLU A 131 -20.25 0.76 -3.37
N TYR A 132 -19.64 0.84 -4.56
CA TYR A 132 -18.87 -0.26 -5.15
C TYR A 132 -17.68 -0.66 -4.29
N SER A 133 -16.93 0.33 -3.76
CA SER A 133 -15.79 0.04 -2.90
C SER A 133 -16.22 -0.54 -1.55
N GLY A 134 -17.41 -0.17 -1.04
CA GLY A 134 -18.00 -0.76 0.16
C GLY A 134 -18.30 -2.23 -0.02
N GLN A 135 -18.97 -2.61 -1.11
CA GLN A 135 -19.29 -4.01 -1.43
C GLN A 135 -18.02 -4.87 -1.59
N LEU A 136 -16.99 -4.33 -2.28
CA LEU A 136 -15.71 -5.03 -2.39
C LEU A 136 -14.97 -5.12 -1.06
N LEU A 137 -15.03 -4.10 -0.22
CA LEU A 137 -14.44 -4.14 1.13
C LEU A 137 -15.09 -5.23 1.99
N ASP A 138 -16.41 -5.38 1.90
CA ASP A 138 -17.13 -6.44 2.62
C ASP A 138 -16.79 -7.83 2.07
N HIS A 139 -16.60 -7.98 0.75
CA HIS A 139 -16.04 -9.21 0.18
C HIS A 139 -14.65 -9.51 0.74
N MET A 140 -13.74 -8.51 0.75
CA MET A 140 -12.38 -8.67 1.27
C MET A 140 -12.34 -9.06 2.75
N ARG A 141 -13.29 -8.60 3.56
CA ARG A 141 -13.40 -8.97 4.99
C ARG A 141 -13.77 -10.43 5.20
N ASN A 142 -14.46 -11.02 4.24
CA ASN A 142 -14.93 -12.41 4.29
C ASN A 142 -14.01 -13.37 3.51
N ASP A 143 -13.02 -12.86 2.78
CA ASP A 143 -12.08 -13.68 2.01
C ASP A 143 -10.91 -14.13 2.91
N PRO A 144 -10.73 -15.45 3.11
CA PRO A 144 -9.62 -15.98 3.92
C PRO A 144 -8.22 -15.71 3.33
N ASN A 145 -8.14 -15.34 2.04
CA ASN A 145 -6.89 -14.99 1.37
C ASN A 145 -6.45 -13.55 1.64
N LEU A 146 -7.27 -12.76 2.34
CA LEU A 146 -7.02 -11.35 2.61
C LEU A 146 -7.07 -11.06 4.10
N VAL A 147 -6.14 -10.23 4.57
CA VAL A 147 -6.10 -9.72 5.95
C VAL A 147 -5.92 -8.21 5.93
N ASP A 148 -6.34 -7.55 7.01
CA ASP A 148 -6.26 -6.10 7.20
C ASP A 148 -6.90 -5.29 6.05
N PRO A 149 -8.12 -5.64 5.56
CA PRO A 149 -8.75 -4.95 4.45
C PRO A 149 -9.14 -3.52 4.84
N ASP A 150 -8.82 -2.57 3.97
CA ASP A 150 -9.08 -1.15 4.15
C ASP A 150 -9.34 -0.46 2.80
N ARG A 151 -9.86 0.77 2.83
CA ARG A 151 -10.03 1.61 1.63
C ARG A 151 -9.64 3.05 1.90
N THR A 152 -9.21 3.77 0.88
CA THR A 152 -8.76 5.17 1.02
C THR A 152 -9.91 6.15 1.14
N LEU A 153 -11.07 5.85 0.60
CA LEU A 153 -12.27 6.67 0.77
C LEU A 153 -12.92 6.40 2.12
N VAL A 154 -12.87 7.38 3.01
CA VAL A 154 -13.59 7.39 4.27
C VAL A 154 -14.63 8.49 4.21
N PRO A 155 -15.91 8.14 4.06
CA PRO A 155 -16.98 9.12 4.14
C PRO A 155 -17.18 9.57 5.59
N GLY A 156 -17.78 10.76 5.76
CA GLY A 156 -18.24 11.20 7.06
C GLY A 156 -17.25 12.02 7.88
N LYS A 157 -16.22 12.64 7.26
CA LYS A 157 -15.41 13.63 7.97
C LYS A 157 -16.31 14.76 8.50
N PRO A 158 -16.36 14.97 9.83
CA PRO A 158 -17.16 16.06 10.38
C PRO A 158 -16.68 17.40 9.85
N GLU A 159 -17.62 18.21 9.37
CA GLU A 159 -17.37 19.58 8.90
C GLU A 159 -18.42 20.55 9.44
N LEU A 160 -18.06 21.80 9.57
CA LEU A 160 -19.00 22.88 9.81
C LEU A 160 -19.21 23.66 8.51
N ARG A 161 -20.44 23.66 8.02
CA ARG A 161 -20.83 24.48 6.85
C ARG A 161 -21.26 25.85 7.33
N VAL A 162 -20.61 26.86 6.78
CA VAL A 162 -20.88 28.26 7.09
C VAL A 162 -21.59 28.86 5.90
N GLU A 163 -22.90 29.06 6.04
CA GLU A 163 -23.75 29.74 5.03
C GLU A 163 -23.87 31.22 5.36
N ILE A 164 -23.43 32.08 4.46
CA ILE A 164 -23.46 33.53 4.66
C ILE A 164 -24.86 34.05 4.30
N ASP A 165 -25.53 34.72 5.25
CA ASP A 165 -26.74 35.50 5.01
C ASP A 165 -26.35 36.85 4.41
N ARG A 166 -26.37 36.91 3.07
CA ARG A 166 -25.91 38.08 2.31
C ARG A 166 -26.73 39.34 2.59
N GLN A 167 -28.03 39.19 2.92
CA GLN A 167 -28.89 40.31 3.21
C GLN A 167 -28.57 40.90 4.58
N ARG A 168 -28.48 40.07 5.61
CA ARG A 168 -28.06 40.50 6.95
C ARG A 168 -26.64 41.08 6.96
N ALA A 169 -25.72 40.47 6.21
CA ALA A 169 -24.36 40.98 6.09
C ALA A 169 -24.37 42.38 5.47
N ALA A 170 -25.17 42.62 4.42
CA ALA A 170 -25.33 43.96 3.81
C ALA A 170 -25.96 44.97 4.76
N ASP A 171 -27.04 44.59 5.49
CA ASP A 171 -27.72 45.46 6.46
C ASP A 171 -26.80 45.88 7.61
N LEU A 172 -25.89 44.99 8.04
CA LEU A 172 -24.89 45.25 9.10
C LEU A 172 -23.56 45.79 8.54
N GLY A 173 -23.49 46.03 7.23
CA GLY A 173 -22.29 46.57 6.58
C GLY A 173 -21.08 45.68 6.58
N VAL A 174 -21.29 44.36 6.68
CA VAL A 174 -20.23 43.34 6.68
C VAL A 174 -19.99 42.83 5.27
N LYS A 175 -18.77 42.95 4.76
CA LYS A 175 -18.39 42.40 3.47
C LYS A 175 -18.23 40.86 3.55
N VAL A 176 -18.67 40.17 2.50
CA VAL A 176 -18.50 38.69 2.39
C VAL A 176 -17.00 38.32 2.42
N SER A 177 -16.12 39.11 1.82
CA SER A 177 -14.68 38.93 1.89
C SER A 177 -14.15 38.97 3.32
N SER A 178 -14.63 39.93 4.14
CA SER A 178 -14.21 40.07 5.53
C SER A 178 -14.62 38.87 6.38
N ILE A 179 -15.78 38.25 6.11
CA ILE A 179 -16.20 37.01 6.75
C ILE A 179 -15.23 35.87 6.38
N ALA A 180 -14.95 35.70 5.09
CA ALA A 180 -14.08 34.64 4.60
C ALA A 180 -12.62 34.81 5.11
N GLU A 181 -12.10 36.03 5.08
CA GLU A 181 -10.77 36.37 5.59
C GLU A 181 -10.66 36.10 7.10
N THR A 182 -11.66 36.56 7.88
CA THR A 182 -11.68 36.31 9.34
C THR A 182 -11.73 34.82 9.66
N LEU A 183 -12.59 34.06 8.98
CA LEU A 183 -12.65 32.61 9.17
C LEU A 183 -11.35 31.92 8.78
N SER A 184 -10.77 32.27 7.65
CA SER A 184 -9.50 31.72 7.20
C SER A 184 -8.38 32.02 8.22
N PHE A 185 -8.28 33.28 8.63
CA PHE A 185 -7.28 33.73 9.59
C PHE A 185 -7.43 33.06 10.96
N MET A 186 -8.65 33.05 11.50
CA MET A 186 -8.91 32.53 12.84
C MET A 186 -8.86 30.99 12.91
N MET A 187 -9.31 30.30 11.87
CA MET A 187 -9.39 28.82 11.89
C MET A 187 -8.13 28.15 11.35
N ALA A 188 -7.69 28.49 10.15
CA ALA A 188 -6.51 27.91 9.52
C ALA A 188 -5.21 28.47 10.11
N GLY A 189 -5.24 29.75 10.50
CA GLY A 189 -4.06 30.52 10.87
C GLY A 189 -3.40 31.16 9.65
N GLN A 190 -2.73 32.26 9.89
CA GLN A 190 -1.95 32.98 8.88
C GLN A 190 -0.53 33.18 9.37
N GLU A 191 0.41 32.90 8.50
CA GLU A 191 1.80 33.30 8.72
C GLU A 191 1.89 34.82 8.66
N VAL A 192 2.23 35.43 9.78
CA VAL A 192 2.28 36.91 9.90
C VAL A 192 3.69 37.44 9.81
N THR A 193 4.68 36.64 10.19
CA THR A 193 6.10 36.97 10.13
C THR A 193 6.95 35.74 10.34
N THR A 194 8.28 35.90 10.22
CA THR A 194 9.25 34.88 10.57
C THR A 194 10.10 35.33 11.72
N PHE A 195 10.52 34.41 12.56
CA PHE A 195 11.42 34.63 13.68
C PHE A 195 12.75 33.91 13.43
N ASN A 196 13.84 34.68 13.39
CA ASN A 196 15.18 34.15 13.18
C ASN A 196 15.89 33.88 14.51
N ARG A 197 16.40 32.66 14.71
CA ARG A 197 17.21 32.28 15.84
C ARG A 197 18.52 31.64 15.36
N GLY A 198 19.58 32.42 15.36
CA GLY A 198 20.86 31.99 14.81
C GLY A 198 20.80 31.78 13.29
N GLN A 199 21.01 30.56 12.83
CA GLN A 199 20.91 30.18 11.41
C GLN A 199 19.54 29.58 11.02
N GLU A 200 18.66 29.41 11.99
CA GLU A 200 17.34 28.82 11.77
C GLU A 200 16.26 29.90 11.71
N GLN A 201 15.29 29.70 10.82
CA GLN A 201 14.16 30.58 10.61
C GLN A 201 12.87 29.82 10.96
N TYR A 202 12.02 30.42 11.79
CA TYR A 202 10.75 29.85 12.23
C TYR A 202 9.60 30.73 11.79
N ASP A 203 8.56 30.13 11.24
CA ASP A 203 7.34 30.84 10.85
C ASP A 203 6.49 31.15 12.09
N VAL A 204 6.02 32.38 12.18
CA VAL A 204 5.09 32.82 13.21
C VAL A 204 3.68 32.80 12.67
N VAL A 205 2.90 31.81 13.12
CA VAL A 205 1.50 31.63 12.68
C VAL A 205 0.55 32.16 13.77
N LEU A 206 -0.29 33.12 13.39
CA LEU A 206 -1.35 33.64 14.25
C LEU A 206 -2.69 33.00 13.93
N ARG A 207 -3.39 32.48 14.94
CA ARG A 207 -4.71 31.87 14.84
C ARG A 207 -5.51 32.02 16.12
N ALA A 208 -6.83 31.79 16.07
CA ALA A 208 -7.65 31.80 17.28
C ALA A 208 -7.19 30.73 18.30
N SER A 209 -7.33 31.04 19.59
CA SER A 209 -7.03 30.07 20.65
C SER A 209 -7.91 28.82 20.53
N GLY A 210 -7.47 27.70 21.15
CA GLY A 210 -8.20 26.43 21.12
C GLY A 210 -9.67 26.51 21.57
N GLU A 211 -9.97 27.43 22.47
CA GLU A 211 -11.34 27.63 22.99
C GLU A 211 -12.32 28.08 21.92
N PHE A 212 -11.89 28.97 21.00
CA PHE A 212 -12.74 29.45 19.90
C PHE A 212 -12.85 28.50 18.72
N ARG A 213 -12.13 27.38 18.75
CA ARG A 213 -12.10 26.39 17.66
C ARG A 213 -12.67 25.03 18.06
N ARG A 214 -13.29 24.90 19.26
CA ARG A 214 -13.80 23.63 19.77
C ARG A 214 -15.16 23.23 19.22
N ASP A 215 -16.05 24.18 19.10
CA ASP A 215 -17.45 23.95 18.78
C ASP A 215 -18.05 25.07 17.91
N SER A 216 -19.26 24.84 17.40
CA SER A 216 -19.98 25.79 16.55
C SER A 216 -20.34 27.09 17.28
N ASP A 217 -20.65 27.01 18.57
CA ASP A 217 -21.07 28.17 19.37
C ASP A 217 -19.90 29.11 19.63
N SER A 218 -18.73 28.54 19.89
CA SER A 218 -17.48 29.31 20.01
C SER A 218 -17.08 29.98 18.71
N LEU A 219 -17.28 29.32 17.56
CA LEU A 219 -17.08 29.90 16.24
C LEU A 219 -18.00 31.08 15.98
N GLY A 220 -19.27 31.00 16.38
CA GLY A 220 -20.26 32.05 16.25
C GLY A 220 -19.94 33.35 17.05
N ARG A 221 -19.14 33.25 18.10
CA ARG A 221 -18.68 34.40 18.93
C ARG A 221 -17.52 35.18 18.33
N ILE A 222 -16.87 34.65 17.30
CA ILE A 222 -15.84 35.39 16.59
C ILE A 222 -16.47 36.66 15.96
N SER A 223 -15.82 37.80 16.09
CA SER A 223 -16.29 39.07 15.53
C SER A 223 -15.67 39.35 14.16
N VAL A 224 -16.48 39.86 13.24
CA VAL A 224 -16.06 40.33 11.91
C VAL A 224 -16.19 41.85 11.83
N ALA A 225 -15.37 42.47 11.01
CA ALA A 225 -15.40 43.92 10.82
C ALA A 225 -16.64 44.31 9.99
N GLY A 226 -17.45 45.24 10.54
CA GLY A 226 -18.55 45.88 9.87
C GLY A 226 -18.18 47.30 9.34
N LEU A 227 -19.19 48.08 9.00
CA LEU A 227 -19.01 49.48 8.58
C LEU A 227 -18.41 50.31 9.71
N GLU A 228 -17.57 51.32 9.34
CA GLU A 228 -16.99 52.32 10.25
C GLU A 228 -16.26 51.74 11.47
N GLY A 229 -15.67 50.51 11.36
CA GLY A 229 -14.94 49.89 12.43
C GLY A 229 -15.80 49.23 13.50
N THR A 230 -17.10 49.08 13.28
CA THR A 230 -17.98 48.28 14.15
C THR A 230 -17.59 46.81 14.10
N THR A 231 -17.81 46.11 15.20
CA THR A 231 -17.59 44.64 15.27
C THR A 231 -18.93 43.92 15.36
N VAL A 232 -19.15 42.96 14.47
CA VAL A 232 -20.38 42.16 14.38
C VAL A 232 -20.07 40.72 14.69
N PRO A 233 -20.78 40.06 15.64
CA PRO A 233 -20.59 38.63 15.87
C PRO A 233 -20.89 37.83 14.61
N LEU A 234 -20.08 36.84 14.30
CA LEU A 234 -20.22 35.99 13.11
C LEU A 234 -21.61 35.32 13.05
N ALA A 235 -22.14 34.86 14.18
CA ALA A 235 -23.48 34.27 14.28
C ALA A 235 -24.61 35.18 13.78
N SER A 236 -24.40 36.51 13.73
CA SER A 236 -25.39 37.46 13.26
C SER A 236 -25.50 37.52 11.71
N VAL A 237 -24.47 37.10 11.01
CA VAL A 237 -24.34 37.17 9.55
C VAL A 237 -24.15 35.86 8.85
N VAL A 238 -24.02 34.75 9.61
CA VAL A 238 -23.89 33.40 9.05
C VAL A 238 -24.78 32.41 9.79
N ARG A 239 -25.12 31.33 9.10
CA ARG A 239 -25.72 30.13 9.68
C ARG A 239 -24.67 29.02 9.68
N ILE A 240 -24.35 28.48 10.84
CA ILE A 240 -23.40 27.40 11.01
C ILE A 240 -24.18 26.10 11.18
N GLN A 241 -23.91 25.13 10.29
CA GLN A 241 -24.57 23.83 10.32
C GLN A 241 -23.52 22.72 10.35
N PRO A 242 -23.68 21.71 11.23
CA PRO A 242 -22.84 20.51 11.15
C PRO A 242 -23.17 19.76 9.87
N GLY A 243 -22.13 19.26 9.22
CA GLY A 243 -22.21 18.45 8.02
C GLY A 243 -21.18 17.36 8.03
N THR A 244 -21.19 16.55 6.98
CA THR A 244 -20.17 15.53 6.73
C THR A 244 -19.71 15.67 5.29
N GLY A 245 -18.41 15.48 5.09
CA GLY A 245 -17.79 15.49 3.77
C GLY A 245 -16.78 14.37 3.61
N PRO A 246 -16.27 14.13 2.39
CA PRO A 246 -15.16 13.20 2.20
C PRO A 246 -13.88 13.81 2.79
N GLY A 247 -13.11 13.00 3.53
CA GLY A 247 -11.83 13.45 4.10
C GLY A 247 -10.82 13.80 3.02
N THR A 248 -10.73 12.95 1.99
CA THR A 248 -9.84 13.11 0.84
C THR A 248 -10.53 12.61 -0.42
N ILE A 249 -10.33 13.28 -1.55
CA ILE A 249 -10.76 12.84 -2.87
C ILE A 249 -9.52 12.54 -3.70
N GLU A 250 -9.19 11.26 -3.83
CA GLU A 250 -8.08 10.81 -4.66
C GLU A 250 -8.44 10.84 -6.14
N ARG A 251 -7.45 11.08 -6.99
CA ARG A 251 -7.60 11.07 -8.44
C ARG A 251 -6.44 10.35 -9.11
N LEU A 252 -6.76 9.53 -10.10
CA LEU A 252 -5.82 8.91 -11.01
C LEU A 252 -6.20 9.27 -12.44
N ASN A 253 -5.26 9.79 -13.22
CA ASN A 253 -5.52 10.23 -14.59
C ASN A 253 -6.74 11.19 -14.70
N ARG A 254 -6.88 12.12 -13.74
CA ARG A 254 -7.97 13.09 -13.60
C ARG A 254 -9.35 12.53 -13.22
N GLN A 255 -9.53 11.21 -13.16
CA GLN A 255 -10.74 10.59 -12.64
C GLN A 255 -10.64 10.38 -11.13
N ARG A 256 -11.78 10.46 -10.44
CA ARG A 256 -11.87 10.11 -9.01
C ARG A 256 -11.57 8.64 -8.84
N GLN A 257 -10.90 8.31 -7.75
CA GLN A 257 -10.57 6.93 -7.43
C GLN A 257 -10.79 6.61 -5.97
N VAL A 258 -10.95 5.33 -5.71
CA VAL A 258 -10.87 4.72 -4.38
C VAL A 258 -9.90 3.55 -4.46
N THR A 259 -8.93 3.51 -3.56
CA THR A 259 -7.98 2.39 -3.48
C THR A 259 -8.41 1.45 -2.36
N LEU A 260 -8.60 0.19 -2.70
CA LEU A 260 -8.77 -0.91 -1.76
C LEU A 260 -7.39 -1.50 -1.45
N LEU A 261 -7.14 -1.73 -0.18
CA LEU A 261 -5.86 -2.17 0.36
C LEU A 261 -6.08 -3.41 1.21
N ALA A 262 -5.21 -4.40 1.09
CA ALA A 262 -5.16 -5.53 2.00
C ALA A 262 -3.77 -6.16 2.01
N ASN A 263 -3.52 -6.98 3.02
CA ASN A 263 -2.37 -7.86 3.08
C ASN A 263 -2.80 -9.31 2.81
N VAL A 264 -1.82 -10.14 2.55
CA VAL A 264 -1.99 -11.59 2.42
C VAL A 264 -1.59 -12.23 3.75
N PRO A 265 -2.33 -13.22 4.27
CA PRO A 265 -1.92 -13.91 5.49
C PRO A 265 -0.58 -14.62 5.27
N PRO A 266 0.21 -14.87 6.33
CA PRO A 266 1.44 -15.65 6.23
C PRO A 266 1.16 -16.97 5.52
N GLY A 267 1.97 -17.29 4.54
CA GLY A 267 1.74 -18.45 3.73
C GLY A 267 0.64 -18.31 2.66
N GLY A 268 -0.04 -17.18 2.50
CA GLY A 268 -1.04 -16.91 1.46
C GLY A 268 -0.44 -16.62 0.08
N SER A 269 -1.30 -16.45 -0.92
CA SER A 269 -0.94 -16.17 -2.32
C SER A 269 -1.55 -14.84 -2.76
N GLN A 270 -0.71 -13.89 -3.13
CA GLN A 270 -1.15 -12.59 -3.66
C GLN A 270 -1.94 -12.76 -4.98
N THR A 271 -1.54 -13.73 -5.81
CA THR A 271 -2.24 -14.02 -7.08
C THR A 271 -3.67 -14.51 -6.83
N ASP A 272 -3.89 -15.38 -5.82
CA ASP A 272 -5.23 -15.92 -5.52
C ASP A 272 -6.13 -14.83 -4.92
N ALA A 273 -5.58 -13.99 -4.05
CA ALA A 273 -6.27 -12.82 -3.52
C ALA A 273 -6.71 -11.85 -4.63
N LEU A 274 -5.85 -11.59 -5.62
CA LEU A 274 -6.18 -10.75 -6.77
C LEU A 274 -7.20 -11.41 -7.70
N ALA A 275 -7.15 -12.73 -7.85
CA ALA A 275 -8.14 -13.47 -8.64
C ALA A 275 -9.54 -13.39 -8.00
N SER A 276 -9.64 -13.57 -6.67
CA SER A 276 -10.87 -13.39 -5.91
C SER A 276 -11.47 -12.00 -6.10
N LEU A 277 -10.65 -10.95 -5.98
CA LEU A 277 -11.10 -9.57 -6.19
C LEU A 277 -11.58 -9.29 -7.62
N ARG A 278 -10.95 -9.89 -8.63
CA ARG A 278 -11.41 -9.77 -10.02
C ARG A 278 -12.78 -10.41 -10.23
N VAL A 279 -13.01 -11.58 -9.65
CA VAL A 279 -14.33 -12.25 -9.70
C VAL A 279 -15.38 -11.38 -9.01
N ALA A 280 -15.13 -10.94 -7.79
CA ALA A 280 -16.05 -10.06 -7.06
C ALA A 280 -16.33 -8.75 -7.82
N THR A 281 -15.33 -8.17 -8.48
CA THR A 281 -15.49 -6.96 -9.29
C THR A 281 -16.37 -7.19 -10.51
N ALA A 282 -16.24 -8.35 -11.15
CA ALA A 282 -17.08 -8.71 -12.29
C ALA A 282 -18.56 -8.91 -11.89
N GLU A 283 -18.81 -9.45 -10.69
CA GLU A 283 -20.14 -9.62 -10.12
C GLU A 283 -20.86 -8.29 -9.82
N LEU A 284 -20.10 -7.22 -9.55
CA LEU A 284 -20.67 -5.89 -9.30
C LEU A 284 -21.37 -5.28 -10.52
N ASN A 285 -21.12 -5.77 -11.71
CA ASN A 285 -21.68 -5.23 -12.96
C ASN A 285 -21.66 -3.70 -13.01
N MET A 286 -20.49 -3.11 -12.75
CA MET A 286 -20.33 -1.66 -12.67
C MET A 286 -20.81 -0.96 -13.95
N GLU A 287 -21.40 0.21 -13.78
CA GLU A 287 -21.86 1.02 -14.92
C GLU A 287 -20.72 1.44 -15.85
N PRO A 288 -21.01 1.75 -17.12
CA PRO A 288 -20.02 2.32 -18.05
C PRO A 288 -19.37 3.59 -17.47
N GLY A 289 -18.04 3.69 -17.59
CA GLY A 289 -17.25 4.78 -17.03
C GLY A 289 -16.61 4.47 -15.68
N TYR A 290 -16.93 3.34 -15.06
CA TYR A 290 -16.24 2.80 -13.89
C TYR A 290 -15.29 1.67 -14.33
N ALA A 291 -14.11 1.65 -13.76
CA ALA A 291 -13.10 0.64 -14.04
C ALA A 291 -12.30 0.28 -12.79
N ALA A 292 -11.87 -0.97 -12.74
CA ALA A 292 -10.97 -1.46 -11.69
C ALA A 292 -9.59 -1.74 -12.28
N VAL A 293 -8.54 -1.26 -11.62
CA VAL A 293 -7.15 -1.43 -12.08
C VAL A 293 -6.24 -1.79 -10.91
N LEU A 294 -5.19 -2.56 -11.18
CA LEU A 294 -4.13 -2.85 -10.22
C LEU A 294 -3.17 -1.66 -10.10
N THR A 295 -2.66 -1.43 -8.91
CA THR A 295 -1.62 -0.43 -8.63
C THR A 295 -0.59 -0.98 -7.64
N GLY A 296 0.50 -0.25 -7.43
CA GLY A 296 1.56 -0.65 -6.51
C GLY A 296 2.13 -2.03 -6.80
N GLN A 297 2.41 -2.81 -5.76
CA GLN A 297 2.98 -4.15 -5.86
C GLN A 297 2.11 -5.11 -6.68
N SER A 298 0.78 -4.99 -6.64
CA SER A 298 -0.13 -5.82 -7.42
C SER A 298 0.04 -5.66 -8.93
N LYS A 299 0.26 -4.42 -9.38
CA LYS A 299 0.55 -4.12 -10.79
C LYS A 299 1.92 -4.63 -11.22
N GLU A 300 2.91 -4.49 -10.36
CA GLU A 300 4.27 -4.97 -10.66
C GLU A 300 4.33 -6.50 -10.69
N LEU A 301 3.56 -7.21 -9.86
CA LEU A 301 3.42 -8.67 -9.94
C LEU A 301 2.86 -9.12 -11.31
N GLU A 302 1.80 -8.46 -11.79
CA GLU A 302 1.20 -8.78 -13.10
C GLU A 302 2.18 -8.52 -14.26
N ARG A 303 2.86 -7.37 -14.22
CA ARG A 303 3.88 -7.02 -15.20
C ARG A 303 5.07 -7.97 -15.18
N ALA A 304 5.56 -8.31 -13.98
CA ALA A 304 6.65 -9.26 -13.82
C ALA A 304 6.31 -10.60 -14.45
N GLY A 305 5.09 -11.13 -14.23
CA GLY A 305 4.63 -12.36 -14.85
C GLY A 305 4.72 -12.35 -16.38
N LEU A 306 4.25 -11.27 -17.00
CA LEU A 306 4.31 -11.10 -18.46
C LEU A 306 5.74 -10.98 -18.97
N TYR A 307 6.57 -10.15 -18.34
CA TYR A 307 7.94 -9.94 -18.77
C TYR A 307 8.84 -11.17 -18.55
N PHE A 308 8.64 -11.92 -17.47
CA PHE A 308 9.32 -13.19 -17.27
C PHE A 308 8.91 -14.21 -18.31
N GLY A 309 7.62 -14.33 -18.63
CA GLY A 309 7.15 -15.20 -19.71
C GLY A 309 7.83 -14.87 -21.04
N LEU A 310 7.94 -13.60 -21.37
CA LEU A 310 8.61 -13.12 -22.58
C LEU A 310 10.11 -13.36 -22.53
N ALA A 311 10.76 -13.14 -21.41
CA ALA A 311 12.18 -13.41 -21.19
C ALA A 311 12.52 -14.92 -21.34
N PHE A 312 11.67 -15.81 -20.81
CA PHE A 312 11.80 -17.26 -20.98
C PHE A 312 11.69 -17.65 -22.44
N LEU A 313 10.68 -17.12 -23.15
CA LEU A 313 10.50 -17.39 -24.58
C LEU A 313 11.71 -16.93 -25.40
N LEU A 314 12.14 -15.69 -25.20
CA LEU A 314 13.29 -15.14 -25.91
C LEU A 314 14.58 -15.90 -25.55
N SER A 315 14.80 -16.22 -24.28
CA SER A 315 15.94 -17.03 -23.86
C SER A 315 15.96 -18.38 -24.58
N PHE A 316 14.82 -19.04 -24.72
CA PHE A 316 14.70 -20.30 -25.43
C PHE A 316 15.04 -20.15 -26.92
N VAL A 317 14.49 -19.13 -27.59
CA VAL A 317 14.72 -18.86 -29.03
C VAL A 317 16.20 -18.51 -29.30
N PHE A 318 16.74 -17.54 -28.55
CA PHE A 318 18.15 -17.14 -28.74
C PHE A 318 19.09 -18.31 -28.50
N MET A 319 18.81 -19.11 -27.54
CA MET A 319 19.58 -20.26 -27.19
C MET A 319 19.55 -21.33 -28.26
N TYR A 320 18.39 -21.59 -28.85
CA TYR A 320 18.28 -22.47 -30.00
C TYR A 320 19.13 -21.96 -31.17
N ILE A 321 19.07 -20.67 -31.51
CA ILE A 321 19.81 -20.05 -32.59
C ILE A 321 21.34 -20.18 -32.36
N VAL A 322 21.81 -19.85 -31.15
CA VAL A 322 23.24 -19.91 -30.81
C VAL A 322 23.75 -21.35 -30.89
N LEU A 323 23.00 -22.32 -30.37
CA LEU A 323 23.38 -23.73 -30.42
C LEU A 323 23.34 -24.27 -31.84
N ALA A 324 22.36 -23.88 -32.67
CA ALA A 324 22.29 -24.27 -34.07
C ALA A 324 23.45 -23.76 -34.87
N SER A 325 23.87 -22.53 -34.63
CA SER A 325 25.07 -21.94 -35.22
C SER A 325 26.36 -22.64 -34.76
N GLN A 326 26.49 -22.94 -33.47
CA GLN A 326 27.68 -23.54 -32.86
C GLN A 326 27.90 -24.99 -33.28
N PHE A 327 26.81 -25.77 -33.36
CA PHE A 327 26.85 -27.18 -33.75
C PHE A 327 26.67 -27.42 -35.26
N GLU A 328 26.49 -26.37 -36.07
CA GLU A 328 26.14 -26.46 -37.51
C GLU A 328 25.04 -27.49 -37.81
N SER A 329 24.09 -27.59 -36.90
CA SER A 329 23.02 -28.60 -36.93
C SER A 329 21.74 -28.06 -36.30
N PHE A 330 20.56 -28.36 -36.88
CA PHE A 330 19.26 -28.04 -36.32
C PHE A 330 18.74 -29.09 -35.32
N ILE A 331 19.36 -30.28 -35.27
CA ILE A 331 18.91 -31.39 -34.42
C ILE A 331 19.57 -31.33 -33.04
N HIS A 332 20.87 -31.07 -32.96
CA HIS A 332 21.62 -31.03 -31.70
C HIS A 332 21.04 -30.01 -30.71
N PRO A 333 20.67 -28.79 -31.10
CA PRO A 333 20.00 -27.84 -30.21
C PRO A 333 18.72 -28.39 -29.56
N VAL A 334 17.88 -29.09 -30.34
CA VAL A 334 16.63 -29.68 -29.83
C VAL A 334 16.95 -30.72 -28.76
N THR A 335 17.95 -31.57 -28.96
CA THR A 335 18.37 -32.60 -27.97
C THR A 335 18.87 -31.93 -26.68
N ILE A 336 19.64 -30.85 -26.79
CA ILE A 336 20.15 -30.09 -25.64
C ILE A 336 18.97 -29.43 -24.90
N LEU A 337 18.07 -28.80 -25.62
CA LEU A 337 16.90 -28.10 -25.04
C LEU A 337 15.91 -29.04 -24.38
N LEU A 338 15.86 -30.33 -24.80
CA LEU A 338 14.99 -31.33 -24.17
C LEU A 338 15.37 -31.63 -22.70
N THR A 339 16.54 -31.21 -22.24
CA THR A 339 16.92 -31.29 -20.82
C THR A 339 16.15 -30.30 -19.94
N LEU A 340 15.64 -29.19 -20.50
CA LEU A 340 14.91 -28.15 -19.75
C LEU A 340 13.56 -28.62 -19.21
N PRO A 341 12.68 -29.28 -20.00
CA PRO A 341 11.44 -29.87 -19.49
C PRO A 341 11.62 -30.87 -18.34
N LEU A 342 12.82 -31.42 -18.18
CA LEU A 342 13.15 -32.26 -17.03
C LEU A 342 13.65 -31.43 -15.84
N ALA A 343 14.54 -30.47 -16.08
CA ALA A 343 15.19 -29.69 -15.02
C ALA A 343 14.26 -28.69 -14.34
N VAL A 344 13.41 -28.00 -15.09
CA VAL A 344 12.51 -26.96 -14.56
C VAL A 344 11.50 -27.52 -13.56
N PRO A 345 10.77 -28.63 -13.83
CA PRO A 345 9.86 -29.23 -12.86
C PRO A 345 10.59 -29.67 -11.58
N PHE A 346 11.83 -30.19 -11.68
CA PHE A 346 12.62 -30.53 -10.49
C PHE A 346 13.02 -29.30 -9.68
N GLY A 347 13.38 -28.21 -10.32
CA GLY A 347 13.65 -26.92 -9.67
C GLY A 347 12.41 -26.40 -8.92
N LEU A 348 11.25 -26.45 -9.56
CA LEU A 348 9.97 -26.06 -8.95
C LEU A 348 9.57 -27.01 -7.80
N LEU A 349 9.79 -28.32 -7.98
CA LEU A 349 9.53 -29.31 -6.94
C LEU A 349 10.42 -29.07 -5.72
N ALA A 350 11.69 -28.76 -5.92
CA ALA A 350 12.62 -28.44 -4.84
C ALA A 350 12.14 -27.21 -4.05
N THR A 351 11.76 -26.11 -4.72
CA THR A 351 11.20 -24.93 -4.03
C THR A 351 9.97 -25.28 -3.20
N LEU A 352 9.09 -26.15 -3.73
CA LEU A 352 7.90 -26.61 -3.02
C LEU A 352 8.26 -27.49 -1.80
N MET A 353 9.22 -28.42 -1.95
CA MET A 353 9.67 -29.30 -0.86
C MET A 353 10.31 -28.54 0.30
N PHE A 354 10.99 -27.45 0.03
CA PHE A 354 11.56 -26.56 1.05
C PHE A 354 10.57 -25.53 1.57
N GLY A 355 9.28 -25.64 1.25
CA GLY A 355 8.23 -24.72 1.71
C GLY A 355 8.34 -23.29 1.15
N GLN A 356 9.20 -23.09 0.14
CA GLN A 356 9.40 -21.76 -0.45
C GLN A 356 8.29 -21.45 -1.44
N LYS A 357 7.88 -20.17 -1.47
CA LYS A 357 6.87 -19.67 -2.41
C LYS A 357 7.50 -19.09 -3.65
N LEU A 358 6.80 -19.26 -4.78
CA LEU A 358 7.22 -18.65 -6.04
C LEU A 358 7.09 -17.14 -5.94
N ASN A 359 8.19 -16.45 -6.23
CA ASN A 359 8.31 -15.00 -6.25
C ASN A 359 9.26 -14.57 -7.39
N ILE A 360 9.56 -13.29 -7.49
CA ILE A 360 10.44 -12.75 -8.54
C ILE A 360 11.84 -13.39 -8.53
N PHE A 361 12.39 -13.71 -7.34
CA PHE A 361 13.73 -14.31 -7.23
C PHE A 361 13.72 -15.79 -7.63
N SER A 362 12.65 -16.54 -7.34
CA SER A 362 12.51 -17.90 -7.82
C SER A 362 12.38 -17.95 -9.34
N ALA A 363 11.70 -16.98 -9.97
CA ALA A 363 11.64 -16.85 -11.42
C ALA A 363 13.03 -16.57 -12.03
N LEU A 364 13.83 -15.69 -11.41
CA LEU A 364 15.23 -15.47 -11.79
C LEU A 364 16.07 -16.73 -11.61
N GLY A 365 15.87 -17.48 -10.52
CA GLY A 365 16.53 -18.79 -10.27
C GLY A 365 16.25 -19.81 -11.37
N VAL A 366 14.99 -19.92 -11.82
CA VAL A 366 14.63 -20.78 -12.96
C VAL A 366 15.29 -20.31 -14.26
N LEU A 367 15.37 -18.99 -14.50
CA LEU A 367 16.07 -18.46 -15.67
C LEU A 367 17.57 -18.81 -15.64
N LEU A 368 18.21 -18.70 -14.46
CA LEU A 368 19.61 -19.06 -14.27
C LEU A 368 19.83 -20.57 -14.47
N LEU A 369 18.88 -21.41 -14.02
CA LEU A 369 18.90 -22.85 -14.21
C LEU A 369 18.98 -23.23 -15.70
N PHE A 370 18.33 -22.47 -16.58
CA PHE A 370 18.46 -22.64 -18.04
C PHE A 370 19.91 -22.56 -18.52
N GLY A 371 20.71 -21.67 -17.97
CA GLY A 371 22.13 -21.53 -18.32
C GLY A 371 22.97 -22.70 -17.80
N ILE A 372 22.78 -23.07 -16.52
CA ILE A 372 23.60 -24.08 -15.84
C ILE A 372 23.37 -25.47 -16.43
N VAL A 373 22.11 -25.88 -16.60
CA VAL A 373 21.75 -27.22 -17.10
C VAL A 373 22.30 -27.46 -18.50
N LYS A 374 22.27 -26.43 -19.36
CA LYS A 374 22.77 -26.55 -20.72
C LYS A 374 24.28 -26.70 -20.80
N LYS A 375 25.03 -26.02 -19.95
CA LYS A 375 26.48 -26.17 -19.94
C LYS A 375 26.86 -27.64 -19.84
N ASN A 376 26.21 -28.38 -18.97
CA ASN A 376 26.47 -29.82 -18.81
C ASN A 376 26.01 -30.63 -20.02
N ALA A 377 24.84 -30.34 -20.59
CA ALA A 377 24.32 -31.02 -21.77
C ALA A 377 25.20 -30.74 -23.03
N ILE A 378 25.70 -29.52 -23.19
CA ILE A 378 26.62 -29.16 -24.27
C ILE A 378 27.90 -29.98 -24.18
N LEU A 379 28.54 -30.03 -23.00
CA LEU A 379 29.76 -30.79 -22.79
C LEU A 379 29.59 -32.29 -23.07
N GLN A 380 28.47 -32.87 -22.66
CA GLN A 380 28.17 -34.30 -22.90
C GLN A 380 28.00 -34.59 -24.41
N ILE A 381 27.27 -33.75 -25.12
CA ILE A 381 27.02 -33.94 -26.57
C ILE A 381 28.30 -33.68 -27.38
N ASP A 382 29.06 -32.65 -27.02
CA ASP A 382 30.34 -32.36 -27.68
C ASP A 382 31.32 -33.53 -27.50
N HIS A 383 31.51 -34.01 -26.27
CA HIS A 383 32.37 -35.14 -25.98
C HIS A 383 31.90 -36.44 -26.68
N THR A 384 30.58 -36.71 -26.66
CA THR A 384 30.00 -37.85 -27.38
C THR A 384 30.25 -37.78 -28.87
N ASN A 385 30.11 -36.60 -29.50
CA ASN A 385 30.37 -36.40 -30.92
C ASN A 385 31.85 -36.57 -31.28
N GLU A 386 32.74 -36.12 -30.41
CA GLU A 386 34.19 -36.33 -30.59
C GLU A 386 34.58 -37.81 -30.53
N LEU A 387 34.10 -38.59 -29.56
CA LEU A 387 34.31 -40.01 -29.47
C LEU A 387 33.73 -40.75 -30.70
N ARG A 388 32.58 -40.33 -31.22
CA ARG A 388 32.03 -40.91 -32.45
C ARG A 388 32.83 -40.56 -33.69
N ARG A 389 33.44 -39.38 -33.78
CA ARG A 389 34.38 -39.03 -34.87
C ARG A 389 35.64 -39.92 -34.85
N GLN A 390 36.06 -40.34 -33.66
CA GLN A 390 37.18 -41.29 -33.47
C GLN A 390 36.83 -42.75 -33.77
N GLY A 391 35.56 -43.01 -34.21
CA GLY A 391 35.11 -44.33 -34.64
C GLY A 391 34.42 -45.17 -33.54
N MET A 392 34.14 -44.63 -32.34
CA MET A 392 33.45 -45.32 -31.27
C MET A 392 31.99 -45.58 -31.60
N VAL A 393 31.48 -46.75 -31.23
CA VAL A 393 30.06 -47.09 -31.42
C VAL A 393 29.19 -46.17 -30.54
N ARG A 394 27.98 -45.82 -31.05
CA ARG A 394 27.09 -44.83 -30.40
C ARG A 394 26.83 -45.16 -28.92
N HIS A 395 26.62 -46.45 -28.57
CA HIS A 395 26.32 -46.84 -27.21
C HIS A 395 27.51 -46.54 -26.26
N ASP A 396 28.71 -46.95 -26.67
CA ASP A 396 29.94 -46.78 -25.87
C ASP A 396 30.41 -45.33 -25.78
N ALA A 397 30.06 -44.52 -26.79
CA ALA A 397 30.33 -43.08 -26.77
C ALA A 397 29.42 -42.27 -25.85
N ILE A 398 28.25 -42.82 -25.43
CA ILE A 398 27.29 -42.16 -24.55
C ILE A 398 27.54 -42.53 -23.08
N ILE A 399 28.04 -43.75 -22.81
CA ILE A 399 28.39 -44.23 -21.48
C ILE A 399 29.80 -43.73 -21.08
#